data_cff68663330eb16bc8cecb43f8745b83
#
_entry.id   cff68663330eb16bc8cecb43f8745b83
#
_cell.length_a   1.000
_cell.length_b   1.000
_cell.length_c   1.000
_cell.angle_alpha   90.00
_cell.angle_beta   90.00
_cell.angle_gamma   90.00
#
_symmetry.space_group_name_H-M   'P 1'
#
loop_
_entity.id
_entity.type
_entity.pdbx_description
1 polymer ?
#
loop_
_entity_poly.entity_id
_entity_poly.type
_entity_poly.pdbx_seq_one_letter_code
_entity_poly.pdbx_strand_id
1 'polypeptide(L)'
;MQKPVLIRIVIPFLLAIFVLSQLFIYTGCANIVPPEGGLRDTLPPVLVKANPANLTRNFINDRITFTFDEYVDLDNYQQNVIVSPLPVNMPTMTRKLNTITIKLRDSVEQNTTYSFNFGNSIKDVNEGNILKDFVYTYSTGRYIDSLQFSGRVVLAETGGIDSTLTVLLYREMNDSAVINNRPRFVTKLNNNGSFTFHNLPPGTFRVFAMKDEGAYRYQSQKQLFAFADSTVHVNSNTDSVTLYAYVGDTTGNRTTGTAAPPTNRNAKETGAKRLKFTTNLSAGKQDLTNKFIMTFDTKLRAFDSTKVHFSTDTTFVPVTNYSWSLDSNKRVLTLIHPWRENTLYNLILEKDFATDTLGQQLLKPDTLNFSTKSKSEYGDIRIRFRNLDLSKNPVLQFVQGDQLKYSFPLTSQQISVTLLEPGDYGLRILNDNNKNGKWDPGIFFGKHQQPEIVKPVPRKTTTIKAGLDNQIEIVL
;
A
#
# COMPACT_ATOMS: atom_id res chain seq x y z
N MET A 1 93.56 32.94 -47.08
CA MET A 1 92.18 33.29 -46.81
C MET A 1 91.56 32.22 -45.91
N GLN A 2 91.61 32.47 -44.61
CA GLN A 2 90.99 31.57 -43.58
C GLN A 2 89.48 31.85 -43.56
N LYS A 3 88.63 30.86 -43.84
CA LYS A 3 87.20 30.95 -43.64
C LYS A 3 86.91 30.89 -42.17
N PRO A 4 86.08 31.76 -41.60
CA PRO A 4 85.84 31.83 -40.18
C PRO A 4 85.22 30.56 -39.66
N VAL A 5 85.76 29.95 -38.62
CA VAL A 5 85.34 28.72 -37.88
C VAL A 5 83.92 28.87 -37.34
N LEU A 6 83.47 30.12 -37.18
CA LEU A 6 82.15 30.46 -36.62
C LEU A 6 80.97 29.93 -37.49
N ILE A 7 81.11 29.91 -38.83
CA ILE A 7 80.04 29.42 -39.71
C ILE A 7 79.84 27.91 -39.62
N ARG A 8 80.90 27.14 -39.28
CA ARG A 8 80.84 25.67 -39.15
C ARG A 8 80.09 25.17 -37.88
N ILE A 9 80.00 26.02 -36.88
CA ILE A 9 79.36 25.67 -35.63
C ILE A 9 77.96 26.27 -35.58
N VAL A 10 77.73 27.44 -36.14
CA VAL A 10 76.42 28.11 -36.09
C VAL A 10 75.32 27.42 -36.95
N ILE A 11 75.76 26.95 -38.14
CA ILE A 11 74.80 26.29 -39.06
C ILE A 11 74.25 24.97 -38.48
N PRO A 12 75.08 24.02 -37.95
CA PRO A 12 74.53 22.80 -37.39
C PRO A 12 73.70 23.08 -36.08
N PHE A 13 74.04 24.11 -35.33
CA PHE A 13 73.29 24.50 -34.13
C PHE A 13 71.95 25.06 -34.51
N LEU A 14 71.81 25.92 -35.51
CA LEU A 14 70.55 26.40 -36.04
C LEU A 14 69.73 25.29 -36.68
N LEU A 15 70.40 24.30 -37.36
CA LEU A 15 69.69 23.15 -37.90
C LEU A 15 69.16 22.24 -36.80
N ALA A 16 69.93 22.04 -35.73
CA ALA A 16 69.45 21.29 -34.53
C ALA A 16 68.25 21.98 -33.83
N ILE A 17 68.29 23.30 -33.70
CA ILE A 17 67.12 24.04 -33.15
C ILE A 17 65.91 23.96 -34.05
N PHE A 18 66.09 24.00 -35.37
CA PHE A 18 64.99 23.86 -36.32
C PHE A 18 64.41 22.43 -36.32
N VAL A 19 65.22 21.39 -36.21
CA VAL A 19 64.74 19.99 -36.04
C VAL A 19 64.06 19.81 -34.70
N LEU A 20 64.59 20.41 -33.63
CA LEU A 20 63.94 20.34 -32.31
C LEU A 20 62.59 21.09 -32.28
N SER A 21 62.48 22.21 -33.01
CA SER A 21 61.21 22.93 -33.11
C SER A 21 60.14 22.17 -33.86
N GLN A 22 60.50 21.34 -34.85
CA GLN A 22 59.57 20.46 -35.58
C GLN A 22 58.97 19.36 -34.66
N LEU A 23 59.72 18.87 -33.64
CA LEU A 23 59.22 17.89 -32.71
C LEU A 23 58.08 18.39 -31.81
N PHE A 24 57.99 19.71 -31.61
CA PHE A 24 56.89 20.33 -30.83
C PHE A 24 55.66 20.68 -31.65
N ILE A 25 55.71 20.63 -32.98
CA ILE A 25 54.62 21.00 -33.85
C ILE A 25 53.68 19.80 -34.14
N TYR A 26 54.11 18.55 -33.85
CA TYR A 26 53.34 17.35 -34.13
C TYR A 26 52.51 16.80 -32.95
N THR A 27 52.36 17.54 -31.86
CA THR A 27 51.39 17.16 -30.84
C THR A 27 49.97 17.55 -31.25
N GLY A 28 49.50 16.93 -32.30
CA GLY A 28 48.08 16.91 -32.64
C GLY A 28 47.38 15.98 -31.68
N CYS A 29 46.79 16.50 -30.62
CA CYS A 29 45.76 15.77 -29.90
C CYS A 29 44.63 15.52 -30.88
N ALA A 30 44.54 14.33 -31.43
CA ALA A 30 43.33 13.86 -32.06
C ALA A 30 42.26 13.79 -30.97
N ASN A 31 41.40 14.79 -30.90
CA ASN A 31 40.23 14.75 -30.07
C ASN A 31 39.31 13.71 -30.68
N ILE A 32 39.34 12.47 -30.16
CA ILE A 32 38.41 11.43 -30.54
C ILE A 32 37.09 11.87 -29.95
N VAL A 33 36.30 12.61 -30.71
CA VAL A 33 34.89 12.83 -30.40
C VAL A 33 34.21 11.51 -30.68
N PRO A 34 33.71 10.77 -29.67
CA PRO A 34 32.93 9.58 -29.95
C PRO A 34 31.76 9.98 -30.84
N PRO A 35 31.39 9.17 -31.82
CA PRO A 35 30.25 9.48 -32.68
C PRO A 35 29.04 9.73 -31.80
N GLU A 36 28.46 10.91 -31.87
CA GLU A 36 27.17 11.19 -31.29
C GLU A 36 26.19 10.26 -32.02
N GLY A 37 25.59 9.31 -31.25
CA GLY A 37 24.58 8.42 -31.80
C GLY A 37 23.45 9.20 -32.46
N GLY A 38 22.72 8.58 -33.35
CA GLY A 38 21.51 9.15 -33.96
C GLY A 38 20.45 9.52 -32.88
N LEU A 39 19.38 10.13 -33.30
CA LEU A 39 18.22 10.40 -32.41
C LEU A 39 17.82 9.08 -31.75
N ARG A 40 17.62 9.15 -30.41
CA ARG A 40 17.16 7.98 -29.65
C ARG A 40 15.77 7.58 -30.14
N ASP A 41 15.58 6.30 -30.45
CA ASP A 41 14.26 5.77 -30.77
C ASP A 41 13.35 5.83 -29.54
N THR A 42 12.11 6.25 -29.76
CA THR A 42 11.06 6.35 -28.72
C THR A 42 9.83 5.53 -29.06
N LEU A 43 9.85 4.81 -30.17
CA LEU A 43 8.73 3.99 -30.62
C LEU A 43 8.84 2.58 -30.03
N PRO A 44 7.72 1.97 -29.65
CA PRO A 44 7.69 0.58 -29.23
C PRO A 44 7.79 -0.37 -30.42
N PRO A 45 8.23 -1.63 -30.21
CA PRO A 45 8.24 -2.66 -31.25
C PRO A 45 6.88 -2.83 -31.91
N VAL A 46 6.86 -3.00 -33.24
CA VAL A 46 5.62 -3.24 -34.00
C VAL A 46 5.57 -4.70 -34.45
N LEU A 47 4.41 -5.34 -34.23
CA LEU A 47 4.19 -6.71 -34.71
C LEU A 47 4.09 -6.74 -36.24
N VAL A 48 5.06 -7.39 -36.89
CA VAL A 48 5.08 -7.60 -38.34
C VAL A 48 4.26 -8.83 -38.73
N LYS A 49 4.38 -9.92 -37.96
CA LYS A 49 3.72 -11.18 -38.28
C LYS A 49 3.43 -11.99 -37.04
N ALA A 50 2.21 -12.54 -36.94
CA ALA A 50 1.85 -13.60 -36.02
C ALA A 50 1.59 -14.90 -36.80
N ASN A 51 2.08 -16.02 -36.31
CA ASN A 51 1.79 -17.34 -36.87
C ASN A 51 1.40 -18.32 -35.77
N PRO A 52 0.11 -18.76 -35.75
CA PRO A 52 -0.96 -18.35 -36.67
C PRO A 52 -1.34 -16.86 -36.49
N ALA A 53 -2.11 -16.33 -37.43
CA ALA A 53 -2.59 -14.96 -37.36
C ALA A 53 -3.47 -14.76 -36.10
N ASN A 54 -3.53 -13.52 -35.61
CA ASN A 54 -4.46 -13.18 -34.51
C ASN A 54 -5.91 -13.49 -34.95
N LEU A 55 -6.74 -13.92 -33.99
CA LEU A 55 -8.13 -14.34 -34.22
C LEU A 55 -8.29 -15.60 -35.09
N THR A 56 -7.27 -16.42 -35.20
CA THR A 56 -7.36 -17.75 -35.88
C THR A 56 -8.37 -18.65 -35.13
N ARG A 57 -9.14 -19.37 -35.93
CA ARG A 57 -10.12 -20.37 -35.45
C ARG A 57 -9.66 -21.78 -35.80
N ASN A 58 -10.24 -22.79 -35.10
CA ASN A 58 -9.86 -24.20 -35.27
C ASN A 58 -8.35 -24.45 -35.13
N PHE A 59 -7.71 -23.69 -34.21
CA PHE A 59 -6.28 -23.85 -33.94
C PHE A 59 -6.02 -25.09 -33.10
N ILE A 60 -5.17 -25.99 -33.60
CA ILE A 60 -4.87 -27.28 -32.96
C ILE A 60 -3.38 -27.48 -32.65
N ASN A 61 -2.51 -26.55 -33.10
CA ASN A 61 -1.09 -26.64 -32.87
C ASN A 61 -0.69 -26.19 -31.46
N ASP A 62 0.52 -26.54 -31.04
CA ASP A 62 1.07 -26.19 -29.74
C ASP A 62 2.01 -24.98 -29.75
N ARG A 63 2.20 -24.33 -30.93
CA ARG A 63 3.18 -23.27 -31.08
C ARG A 63 2.58 -22.03 -31.74
N ILE A 64 2.94 -20.86 -31.15
CA ILE A 64 2.59 -19.54 -31.66
C ILE A 64 3.90 -18.73 -31.77
N THR A 65 4.06 -17.98 -32.86
CA THR A 65 5.27 -17.19 -33.11
C THR A 65 4.88 -15.77 -33.49
N PHE A 66 5.52 -14.79 -32.86
CA PHE A 66 5.40 -13.36 -33.16
C PHE A 66 6.73 -12.85 -33.71
N THR A 67 6.70 -12.15 -34.82
CA THR A 67 7.89 -11.49 -35.44
C THR A 67 7.65 -9.99 -35.43
N PHE A 68 8.59 -9.25 -34.88
CA PHE A 68 8.57 -7.79 -34.77
C PHE A 68 9.52 -7.15 -35.78
N ASP A 69 9.41 -5.85 -35.96
CA ASP A 69 10.25 -5.04 -36.84
C ASP A 69 11.67 -4.84 -36.27
N GLU A 70 11.83 -4.96 -34.95
CA GLU A 70 13.08 -4.79 -34.23
C GLU A 70 13.33 -5.90 -33.19
N TYR A 71 14.51 -5.90 -32.56
CA TYR A 71 14.87 -6.89 -31.53
C TYR A 71 14.08 -6.65 -30.26
N VAL A 72 13.45 -7.70 -29.74
CA VAL A 72 12.55 -7.64 -28.59
C VAL A 72 13.06 -8.45 -27.41
N ASP A 73 12.69 -8.01 -26.22
CA ASP A 73 12.87 -8.72 -24.96
C ASP A 73 11.53 -9.03 -24.29
N LEU A 74 11.53 -10.05 -23.42
CA LEU A 74 10.40 -10.44 -22.58
C LEU A 74 10.75 -10.17 -21.11
N ASP A 75 10.25 -9.07 -20.58
CA ASP A 75 10.52 -8.67 -19.20
C ASP A 75 9.44 -9.20 -18.25
N ASN A 76 9.88 -9.92 -17.20
CA ASN A 76 9.00 -10.45 -16.15
C ASN A 76 7.71 -11.13 -16.67
N TYR A 77 7.80 -11.81 -17.83
CA TYR A 77 6.62 -12.37 -18.50
C TYR A 77 5.87 -13.38 -17.63
N GLN A 78 6.54 -14.10 -16.75
CA GLN A 78 5.92 -15.07 -15.84
C GLN A 78 4.93 -14.42 -14.87
N GLN A 79 5.14 -13.17 -14.51
CA GLN A 79 4.28 -12.42 -13.62
C GLN A 79 3.29 -11.51 -14.36
N ASN A 80 3.67 -11.03 -15.55
CA ASN A 80 2.92 -10.01 -16.26
C ASN A 80 2.00 -10.57 -17.34
N VAL A 81 2.36 -11.70 -17.97
CA VAL A 81 1.50 -12.29 -19.01
C VAL A 81 0.34 -13.04 -18.37
N ILE A 82 -0.86 -12.67 -18.77
CA ILE A 82 -2.09 -13.35 -18.36
C ILE A 82 -2.56 -14.22 -19.52
N VAL A 83 -2.71 -15.51 -19.24
CA VAL A 83 -3.30 -16.48 -20.18
C VAL A 83 -4.71 -16.80 -19.74
N SER A 84 -5.65 -16.69 -20.63
CA SER A 84 -7.08 -16.88 -20.37
C SER A 84 -7.70 -17.85 -21.39
N PRO A 85 -8.38 -18.95 -20.99
CA PRO A 85 -8.51 -19.46 -19.63
C PRO A 85 -7.16 -19.81 -18.98
N LEU A 86 -7.10 -19.78 -17.63
CA LEU A 86 -5.87 -20.06 -16.90
C LEU A 86 -5.42 -21.52 -17.12
N PRO A 87 -4.26 -21.78 -17.74
CA PRO A 87 -3.78 -23.13 -18.00
C PRO A 87 -3.30 -23.82 -16.71
N VAL A 88 -3.28 -25.13 -16.69
CA VAL A 88 -2.68 -25.91 -15.57
C VAL A 88 -1.17 -25.69 -15.55
N ASN A 89 -0.52 -25.80 -16.70
CA ASN A 89 0.90 -25.52 -16.87
C ASN A 89 1.09 -24.29 -17.74
N MET A 90 1.72 -23.26 -17.19
CA MET A 90 1.99 -22.02 -17.96
C MET A 90 2.82 -22.34 -19.22
N PRO A 91 2.47 -21.75 -20.37
CA PRO A 91 3.23 -21.90 -21.61
C PRO A 91 4.67 -21.43 -21.45
N THR A 92 5.58 -22.08 -22.16
CA THR A 92 6.96 -21.62 -22.22
C THR A 92 7.07 -20.55 -23.29
N MET A 93 7.66 -19.42 -22.94
CA MET A 93 7.93 -18.31 -23.84
C MET A 93 9.43 -18.16 -24.02
N THR A 94 9.88 -18.11 -25.28
CA THR A 94 11.29 -17.91 -25.62
C THR A 94 11.43 -16.78 -26.63
N ARG A 95 12.51 -16.02 -26.53
CA ARG A 95 12.85 -14.96 -27.48
C ARG A 95 14.11 -15.31 -28.28
N LYS A 96 14.12 -14.93 -29.52
CA LYS A 96 15.33 -14.99 -30.40
C LYS A 96 15.29 -13.82 -31.35
N LEU A 97 16.23 -12.89 -31.19
CA LEU A 97 16.29 -11.66 -32.00
C LEU A 97 14.94 -10.88 -31.93
N ASN A 98 14.30 -10.72 -33.06
CA ASN A 98 13.01 -10.05 -33.21
C ASN A 98 11.79 -10.99 -33.11
N THR A 99 11.99 -12.21 -32.62
CA THR A 99 10.96 -13.24 -32.63
C THR A 99 10.67 -13.75 -31.19
N ILE A 100 9.41 -13.79 -30.81
CA ILE A 100 8.91 -14.44 -29.60
C ILE A 100 8.18 -15.70 -30.01
N THR A 101 8.50 -16.83 -29.37
CA THR A 101 7.83 -18.11 -29.57
C THR A 101 7.18 -18.56 -28.28
N ILE A 102 5.89 -18.86 -28.33
CA ILE A 102 5.13 -19.48 -27.26
C ILE A 102 4.96 -20.95 -27.60
N LYS A 103 5.27 -21.82 -26.62
CA LYS A 103 4.97 -23.25 -26.71
C LYS A 103 3.98 -23.60 -25.60
N LEU A 104 2.81 -24.08 -26.02
CA LEU A 104 1.79 -24.56 -25.09
C LEU A 104 2.29 -25.86 -24.42
N ARG A 105 2.03 -26.02 -23.15
CA ARG A 105 2.44 -27.21 -22.37
C ARG A 105 1.29 -28.16 -22.11
N ASP A 106 0.08 -27.61 -22.06
CA ASP A 106 -1.15 -28.35 -21.88
C ASP A 106 -1.82 -28.65 -23.22
N SER A 107 -2.57 -29.74 -23.28
CA SER A 107 -3.52 -29.96 -24.37
C SER A 107 -4.62 -28.88 -24.31
N VAL A 108 -4.90 -28.24 -25.42
CA VAL A 108 -5.94 -27.22 -25.51
C VAL A 108 -7.34 -27.87 -25.44
N GLU A 109 -8.24 -27.23 -24.72
CA GLU A 109 -9.63 -27.64 -24.64
C GLU A 109 -10.34 -27.35 -25.97
N GLN A 110 -11.28 -28.21 -26.36
CA GLN A 110 -12.09 -28.00 -27.56
C GLN A 110 -13.06 -26.84 -27.39
N ASN A 111 -13.39 -26.19 -28.51
CA ASN A 111 -14.35 -25.09 -28.56
C ASN A 111 -14.09 -23.99 -27.52
N THR A 112 -12.84 -23.65 -27.31
CA THR A 112 -12.41 -22.71 -26.27
C THR A 112 -11.61 -21.57 -26.91
N THR A 113 -11.92 -20.35 -26.51
CA THR A 113 -11.17 -19.14 -26.87
C THR A 113 -10.06 -18.92 -25.88
N TYR A 114 -8.83 -18.82 -26.38
CA TYR A 114 -7.62 -18.52 -25.61
C TYR A 114 -7.13 -17.12 -25.91
N SER A 115 -6.73 -16.39 -24.89
CA SER A 115 -6.17 -15.04 -24.99
C SER A 115 -4.88 -14.94 -24.20
N PHE A 116 -3.88 -14.30 -24.77
CA PHE A 116 -2.60 -13.96 -24.14
C PHE A 116 -2.51 -12.44 -24.05
N ASN A 117 -2.60 -11.91 -22.85
CA ASN A 117 -2.38 -10.49 -22.59
C ASN A 117 -0.98 -10.31 -22.04
N PHE A 118 -0.13 -9.64 -22.80
CA PHE A 118 1.29 -9.43 -22.45
C PHE A 118 1.51 -8.23 -21.52
N GLY A 119 0.49 -7.37 -21.34
CA GLY A 119 0.63 -6.16 -20.53
C GLY A 119 1.83 -5.32 -21.00
N ASN A 120 2.82 -5.17 -20.11
CA ASN A 120 4.06 -4.43 -20.37
C ASN A 120 5.29 -5.33 -20.55
N SER A 121 5.10 -6.61 -20.87
CA SER A 121 6.21 -7.58 -20.91
C SER A 121 7.08 -7.50 -22.16
N ILE A 122 6.56 -7.00 -23.28
CA ILE A 122 7.30 -6.89 -24.52
C ILE A 122 7.91 -5.50 -24.62
N LYS A 123 9.22 -5.44 -24.82
CA LYS A 123 9.97 -4.20 -25.04
C LYS A 123 11.06 -4.39 -26.07
N ASP A 124 11.53 -3.30 -26.70
CA ASP A 124 12.75 -3.36 -27.50
C ASP A 124 13.99 -3.60 -26.62
N VAL A 125 15.06 -4.10 -27.25
CA VAL A 125 16.31 -4.43 -26.55
C VAL A 125 17.20 -3.21 -26.36
N ASN A 126 17.14 -2.22 -27.26
CA ASN A 126 18.10 -1.12 -27.30
C ASN A 126 17.70 0.01 -26.35
N GLU A 127 16.50 0.55 -26.49
CA GLU A 127 16.01 1.71 -25.77
C GLU A 127 15.06 1.35 -24.60
N GLY A 128 14.47 0.14 -24.63
CA GLY A 128 13.54 -0.35 -23.63
C GLY A 128 12.12 0.18 -23.80
N ASN A 129 11.73 0.63 -25.01
CA ASN A 129 10.36 1.09 -25.28
C ASN A 129 9.38 -0.08 -25.20
N ILE A 130 8.30 0.11 -24.46
CA ILE A 130 7.37 -0.97 -24.13
C ILE A 130 6.19 -1.01 -25.11
N LEU A 131 5.95 -2.17 -25.70
CA LEU A 131 4.70 -2.46 -26.40
C LEU A 131 3.59 -2.75 -25.38
N LYS A 132 2.76 -1.73 -25.14
CA LYS A 132 1.68 -1.79 -24.14
C LYS A 132 0.46 -2.53 -24.66
N ASP A 133 -0.19 -3.25 -23.75
CA ASP A 133 -1.51 -3.84 -23.95
C ASP A 133 -1.62 -4.77 -25.18
N PHE A 134 -0.50 -5.42 -25.56
CA PHE A 134 -0.51 -6.38 -26.65
C PHE A 134 -1.30 -7.62 -26.25
N VAL A 135 -2.37 -7.91 -26.98
CA VAL A 135 -3.25 -9.07 -26.77
C VAL A 135 -3.30 -9.91 -28.03
N TYR A 136 -3.09 -11.20 -27.89
CA TYR A 136 -3.24 -12.20 -28.93
C TYR A 136 -4.30 -13.21 -28.55
N THR A 137 -5.25 -13.48 -29.46
CA THR A 137 -6.40 -14.35 -29.24
C THR A 137 -6.53 -15.37 -30.35
N TYR A 138 -6.88 -16.61 -30.00
CA TYR A 138 -7.26 -17.67 -30.95
C TYR A 138 -8.36 -18.54 -30.35
N SER A 139 -8.99 -19.36 -31.18
CA SER A 139 -9.99 -20.34 -30.73
C SER A 139 -9.66 -21.73 -31.29
N THR A 140 -9.87 -22.76 -30.47
CA THR A 140 -9.83 -24.16 -30.89
C THR A 140 -11.14 -24.61 -31.56
N GLY A 141 -12.18 -23.76 -31.47
CA GLY A 141 -13.48 -23.95 -32.10
C GLY A 141 -13.72 -23.06 -33.31
N ARG A 142 -14.95 -23.10 -33.80
CA ARG A 142 -15.40 -22.32 -34.96
C ARG A 142 -15.65 -20.86 -34.64
N TYR A 143 -15.81 -20.52 -33.38
CA TYR A 143 -16.16 -19.16 -32.89
C TYR A 143 -15.07 -18.66 -31.96
N ILE A 144 -14.99 -17.34 -31.87
CA ILE A 144 -14.23 -16.65 -30.83
C ILE A 144 -15.25 -16.01 -29.90
N ASP A 145 -15.13 -16.31 -28.61
CA ASP A 145 -15.97 -15.67 -27.60
C ASP A 145 -15.64 -14.17 -27.52
N SER A 146 -16.67 -13.34 -27.38
CA SER A 146 -16.54 -11.88 -27.42
C SER A 146 -17.16 -11.16 -26.22
N LEU A 147 -17.74 -11.92 -25.28
CA LEU A 147 -18.36 -11.32 -24.11
C LEU A 147 -17.32 -10.73 -23.17
N GLN A 148 -17.75 -9.72 -22.43
CA GLN A 148 -16.92 -9.01 -21.47
C GLN A 148 -17.61 -8.94 -20.12
N PHE A 149 -16.82 -8.90 -19.09
CA PHE A 149 -17.28 -8.63 -17.74
C PHE A 149 -16.32 -7.67 -17.06
N SER A 150 -16.83 -6.58 -16.53
CA SER A 150 -16.03 -5.53 -15.90
C SER A 150 -16.52 -5.21 -14.49
N GLY A 151 -15.68 -4.53 -13.74
CA GLY A 151 -16.01 -4.09 -12.40
C GLY A 151 -14.88 -3.28 -11.77
N ARG A 152 -15.01 -3.11 -10.47
CA ARG A 152 -14.04 -2.38 -9.67
C ARG A 152 -13.80 -3.08 -8.35
N VAL A 153 -12.57 -2.98 -7.83
CA VAL A 153 -12.22 -3.44 -6.48
C VAL A 153 -11.80 -2.23 -5.65
N VAL A 154 -12.35 -2.14 -4.45
CA VAL A 154 -12.10 -1.05 -3.49
C VAL A 154 -11.77 -1.66 -2.14
N LEU A 155 -10.84 -1.07 -1.41
CA LEU A 155 -10.55 -1.47 -0.03
C LEU A 155 -11.72 -1.04 0.87
N ALA A 156 -12.36 -1.99 1.54
CA ALA A 156 -13.55 -1.74 2.36
C ALA A 156 -13.27 -0.81 3.55
N GLU A 157 -12.12 -0.98 4.21
CA GLU A 157 -11.72 -0.22 5.41
C GLU A 157 -11.30 1.22 5.12
N THR A 158 -10.84 1.53 3.89
CA THR A 158 -10.26 2.84 3.58
C THR A 158 -10.94 3.57 2.44
N GLY A 159 -11.67 2.84 1.59
CA GLY A 159 -12.17 3.33 0.31
C GLY A 159 -11.07 3.53 -0.74
N GLY A 160 -9.84 3.10 -0.44
CA GLY A 160 -8.68 3.20 -1.32
C GLY A 160 -8.64 2.10 -2.38
N ILE A 161 -7.56 2.11 -3.16
CA ILE A 161 -7.29 1.13 -4.22
C ILE A 161 -5.98 0.42 -3.92
N ASP A 162 -5.97 -0.91 -4.05
CA ASP A 162 -4.76 -1.73 -4.14
C ASP A 162 -4.73 -2.42 -5.50
N SER A 163 -3.97 -1.86 -6.45
CA SER A 163 -3.87 -2.40 -7.81
C SER A 163 -3.09 -3.72 -7.90
N THR A 164 -2.51 -4.21 -6.80
CA THR A 164 -1.82 -5.51 -6.76
C THR A 164 -2.78 -6.69 -6.65
N LEU A 165 -4.09 -6.43 -6.43
CA LEU A 165 -5.10 -7.46 -6.39
C LEU A 165 -5.34 -8.08 -7.76
N THR A 166 -5.64 -9.37 -7.76
CA THR A 166 -6.04 -10.15 -8.93
C THR A 166 -7.50 -10.55 -8.80
N VAL A 167 -8.28 -10.38 -9.87
CA VAL A 167 -9.69 -10.80 -9.92
C VAL A 167 -9.80 -12.16 -10.58
N LEU A 168 -10.62 -13.02 -10.01
CA LEU A 168 -10.72 -14.44 -10.29
C LEU A 168 -12.16 -14.82 -10.61
N LEU A 169 -12.37 -15.60 -11.68
CA LEU A 169 -13.67 -16.20 -12.00
C LEU A 169 -13.60 -17.72 -11.85
N TYR A 170 -14.53 -18.25 -11.07
CA TYR A 170 -14.72 -19.69 -10.86
C TYR A 170 -16.03 -20.15 -11.48
N ARG A 171 -16.01 -21.34 -12.09
CA ARG A 171 -17.24 -22.03 -12.54
C ARG A 171 -17.89 -22.83 -11.43
N GLU A 172 -17.10 -23.29 -10.48
CA GLU A 172 -17.58 -24.03 -9.31
C GLU A 172 -18.34 -23.11 -8.36
N MET A 173 -19.52 -23.57 -7.92
CA MET A 173 -20.42 -22.77 -7.09
C MET A 173 -20.26 -22.98 -5.59
N ASN A 174 -19.42 -23.92 -5.15
CA ASN A 174 -19.16 -24.16 -3.74
C ASN A 174 -18.12 -23.18 -3.17
N ASP A 175 -18.21 -22.85 -1.89
CA ASP A 175 -17.32 -21.91 -1.21
C ASP A 175 -15.88 -22.41 -1.12
N SER A 176 -15.69 -23.72 -1.03
CA SER A 176 -14.37 -24.33 -0.93
C SER A 176 -13.59 -24.26 -2.26
N ALA A 177 -14.23 -23.91 -3.36
CA ALA A 177 -13.57 -23.79 -4.66
C ALA A 177 -12.42 -22.75 -4.60
N VAL A 178 -12.63 -21.63 -3.92
CA VAL A 178 -11.59 -20.58 -3.80
C VAL A 178 -10.35 -21.02 -3.01
N ILE A 179 -10.48 -22.09 -2.18
CA ILE A 179 -9.37 -22.69 -1.43
C ILE A 179 -8.74 -23.83 -2.24
N ASN A 180 -9.57 -24.73 -2.79
CA ASN A 180 -9.13 -26.02 -3.29
C ASN A 180 -8.87 -26.02 -4.80
N ASN A 181 -9.62 -25.24 -5.57
CA ASN A 181 -9.58 -25.25 -7.02
C ASN A 181 -8.77 -24.06 -7.56
N ARG A 182 -8.44 -24.13 -8.86
CA ARG A 182 -7.90 -23.00 -9.59
C ARG A 182 -9.03 -22.23 -10.27
N PRO A 183 -8.92 -20.90 -10.37
CA PRO A 183 -9.89 -20.10 -11.12
C PRO A 183 -9.85 -20.46 -12.60
N ARG A 184 -10.98 -20.31 -13.27
CA ARG A 184 -11.05 -20.49 -14.72
C ARG A 184 -10.43 -19.32 -15.48
N PHE A 185 -10.70 -18.08 -15.01
CA PHE A 185 -10.19 -16.87 -15.61
C PHE A 185 -9.59 -15.96 -14.54
N VAL A 186 -8.55 -15.24 -14.92
CA VAL A 186 -7.88 -14.25 -14.06
C VAL A 186 -7.67 -12.95 -14.81
N THR A 187 -7.71 -11.82 -14.10
CA THR A 187 -7.33 -10.52 -14.63
C THR A 187 -6.73 -9.65 -13.53
N LYS A 188 -5.90 -8.67 -13.90
CA LYS A 188 -5.32 -7.69 -12.98
C LYS A 188 -6.15 -6.42 -12.93
N LEU A 189 -5.97 -5.66 -11.87
CA LEU A 189 -6.56 -4.33 -11.74
C LEU A 189 -5.72 -3.29 -12.48
N ASN A 190 -6.42 -2.29 -13.01
CA ASN A 190 -5.79 -1.03 -13.42
C ASN A 190 -5.49 -0.17 -12.18
N ASN A 191 -4.71 0.90 -12.35
CA ASN A 191 -4.34 1.81 -11.27
C ASN A 191 -5.53 2.49 -10.55
N ASN A 192 -6.67 2.58 -11.22
CA ASN A 192 -7.92 3.10 -10.65
C ASN A 192 -8.81 2.03 -9.98
N GLY A 193 -8.30 0.79 -9.88
CA GLY A 193 -9.03 -0.34 -9.29
C GLY A 193 -10.04 -1.01 -10.21
N SER A 194 -10.17 -0.59 -11.48
CA SER A 194 -11.05 -1.24 -12.44
C SER A 194 -10.42 -2.51 -13.01
N PHE A 195 -11.25 -3.45 -13.42
CA PHE A 195 -10.85 -4.65 -14.13
C PHE A 195 -11.81 -4.93 -15.29
N THR A 196 -11.31 -5.66 -16.28
CA THR A 196 -12.12 -6.18 -17.39
C THR A 196 -11.61 -7.56 -17.78
N PHE A 197 -12.53 -8.50 -17.88
CA PHE A 197 -12.32 -9.77 -18.56
C PHE A 197 -12.83 -9.63 -20.00
N HIS A 198 -12.04 -10.09 -20.93
CA HIS A 198 -12.38 -10.12 -22.36
C HIS A 198 -12.49 -11.56 -22.86
N ASN A 199 -13.16 -11.74 -23.98
CA ASN A 199 -13.28 -13.03 -24.65
C ASN A 199 -13.86 -14.14 -23.76
N LEU A 200 -14.83 -13.79 -22.91
CA LEU A 200 -15.51 -14.76 -22.08
C LEU A 200 -16.59 -15.51 -22.86
N PRO A 201 -16.74 -16.83 -22.63
CA PRO A 201 -17.94 -17.55 -23.06
C PRO A 201 -19.14 -17.14 -22.20
N PRO A 202 -20.38 -17.32 -22.71
CA PRO A 202 -21.56 -17.20 -21.86
C PRO A 202 -21.52 -18.23 -20.72
N GLY A 203 -22.01 -17.83 -19.55
CA GLY A 203 -22.00 -18.72 -18.40
C GLY A 203 -22.16 -18.01 -17.07
N THR A 204 -22.23 -18.80 -16.01
CA THR A 204 -22.33 -18.32 -14.62
C THR A 204 -21.01 -18.52 -13.91
N PHE A 205 -20.57 -17.48 -13.20
CA PHE A 205 -19.30 -17.46 -12.50
C PHE A 205 -19.45 -16.89 -11.09
N ARG A 206 -18.64 -17.41 -10.16
CA ARG A 206 -18.36 -16.74 -8.90
C ARG A 206 -17.16 -15.82 -9.08
N VAL A 207 -17.24 -14.65 -8.47
CA VAL A 207 -16.25 -13.59 -8.62
C VAL A 207 -15.57 -13.33 -7.28
N PHE A 208 -14.25 -13.38 -7.27
CA PHE A 208 -13.41 -13.04 -6.14
C PHE A 208 -12.32 -12.08 -6.55
N ALA A 209 -11.80 -11.31 -5.60
CA ALA A 209 -10.54 -10.61 -5.76
C ALA A 209 -9.65 -10.90 -4.57
N MET A 210 -8.34 -11.06 -4.81
CA MET A 210 -7.41 -11.31 -3.72
C MET A 210 -5.99 -10.87 -4.08
N LYS A 211 -5.18 -10.65 -3.06
CA LYS A 211 -3.74 -10.50 -3.23
C LYS A 211 -3.16 -11.87 -3.51
N ASP A 212 -2.70 -12.08 -4.76
CA ASP A 212 -2.16 -13.38 -5.16
C ASP A 212 -0.71 -13.54 -4.65
N GLU A 213 -0.47 -14.67 -3.99
CA GLU A 213 0.85 -15.09 -3.52
C GLU A 213 1.43 -16.22 -4.40
N GLY A 214 0.97 -16.31 -5.67
CA GLY A 214 1.45 -17.24 -6.70
C GLY A 214 0.62 -18.50 -6.89
N ALA A 215 -0.50 -18.65 -6.19
CA ALA A 215 -1.34 -19.87 -6.28
C ALA A 215 -2.76 -19.60 -6.81
N TYR A 216 -3.19 -18.34 -6.93
CA TYR A 216 -4.57 -17.92 -7.25
C TYR A 216 -5.61 -18.60 -6.34
N ARG A 217 -5.30 -18.74 -5.04
CA ARG A 217 -6.13 -19.39 -4.04
C ARG A 217 -6.17 -18.61 -2.74
N TYR A 218 -7.28 -18.70 -2.05
CA TYR A 218 -7.41 -18.17 -0.70
C TYR A 218 -6.61 -19.03 0.28
N GLN A 219 -5.66 -18.45 0.98
CA GLN A 219 -4.73 -19.16 1.86
C GLN A 219 -4.98 -18.91 3.35
N SER A 220 -5.37 -17.70 3.72
CA SER A 220 -5.56 -17.33 5.12
C SER A 220 -6.42 -16.08 5.30
N GLN A 221 -6.94 -15.89 6.51
CA GLN A 221 -7.68 -14.67 6.88
C GLN A 221 -6.82 -13.39 6.86
N LYS A 222 -5.48 -13.53 6.80
CA LYS A 222 -4.58 -12.37 6.68
C LYS A 222 -4.44 -11.85 5.25
N GLN A 223 -4.88 -12.64 4.28
CA GLN A 223 -4.87 -12.28 2.88
C GLN A 223 -5.98 -11.25 2.59
N LEU A 224 -5.65 -10.21 1.83
CA LEU A 224 -6.65 -9.28 1.33
C LEU A 224 -7.56 -10.00 0.34
N PHE A 225 -8.87 -10.01 0.61
CA PHE A 225 -9.86 -10.82 -0.08
C PHE A 225 -11.16 -10.05 -0.31
N ALA A 226 -11.82 -10.29 -1.43
CA ALA A 226 -13.14 -9.78 -1.75
C ALA A 226 -13.96 -10.83 -2.48
N PHE A 227 -15.27 -10.77 -2.35
CA PHE A 227 -16.21 -11.64 -3.04
C PHE A 227 -17.46 -10.87 -3.48
N ALA A 228 -18.11 -11.33 -4.55
CA ALA A 228 -19.38 -10.78 -4.97
C ALA A 228 -20.53 -11.37 -4.16
N ASP A 229 -21.58 -10.59 -3.90
CA ASP A 229 -22.77 -11.02 -3.14
C ASP A 229 -23.50 -12.18 -3.83
N SER A 230 -23.47 -12.21 -5.15
CA SER A 230 -24.11 -13.21 -5.98
C SER A 230 -23.21 -13.66 -7.12
N THR A 231 -23.62 -14.74 -7.78
CA THR A 231 -22.99 -15.19 -9.02
C THR A 231 -23.25 -14.20 -10.15
N VAL A 232 -22.30 -14.09 -11.05
CA VAL A 232 -22.41 -13.24 -12.25
C VAL A 232 -22.75 -14.09 -13.45
N HIS A 233 -23.81 -13.72 -14.16
CA HIS A 233 -24.20 -14.35 -15.42
C HIS A 233 -23.63 -13.55 -16.59
N VAL A 234 -22.58 -14.08 -17.20
CA VAL A 234 -21.92 -13.44 -18.34
C VAL A 234 -22.76 -13.67 -19.60
N ASN A 235 -23.28 -12.56 -20.15
CA ASN A 235 -24.06 -12.51 -21.38
C ASN A 235 -23.82 -11.14 -22.07
N SER A 236 -24.62 -10.79 -23.09
CA SER A 236 -24.49 -9.51 -23.81
C SER A 236 -24.80 -8.28 -22.94
N ASN A 237 -25.47 -8.44 -21.81
CA ASN A 237 -25.93 -7.37 -20.92
C ASN A 237 -25.41 -7.58 -19.47
N THR A 238 -24.16 -8.01 -19.31
CA THR A 238 -23.57 -8.24 -17.98
C THR A 238 -23.33 -6.91 -17.27
N ASP A 239 -23.95 -6.75 -16.10
CA ASP A 239 -23.72 -5.58 -15.24
C ASP A 239 -22.32 -5.57 -14.65
N SER A 240 -21.78 -4.37 -14.39
CA SER A 240 -20.52 -4.22 -13.67
C SER A 240 -20.70 -4.46 -12.17
N VAL A 241 -19.68 -4.99 -11.51
CA VAL A 241 -19.70 -5.27 -10.08
C VAL A 241 -18.65 -4.45 -9.33
N THR A 242 -18.98 -4.02 -8.11
CA THR A 242 -17.99 -3.48 -7.17
C THR A 242 -17.70 -4.52 -6.08
N LEU A 243 -16.45 -4.89 -5.94
CA LEU A 243 -15.96 -5.79 -4.91
C LEU A 243 -15.29 -4.99 -3.79
N TYR A 244 -15.56 -5.35 -2.55
CA TYR A 244 -15.00 -4.69 -1.38
C TYR A 244 -13.97 -5.60 -0.73
N ALA A 245 -12.68 -5.26 -0.89
CA ALA A 245 -11.58 -6.06 -0.38
C ALA A 245 -11.30 -5.74 1.09
N TYR A 246 -11.10 -6.77 1.88
CA TYR A 246 -10.84 -6.68 3.30
C TYR A 246 -9.84 -7.76 3.76
N VAL A 247 -9.23 -7.54 4.90
CA VAL A 247 -8.47 -8.56 5.65
C VAL A 247 -9.38 -9.05 6.77
N GLY A 248 -9.52 -10.37 6.90
CA GLY A 248 -10.33 -10.96 7.97
C GLY A 248 -9.78 -10.62 9.37
N ASP A 249 -10.64 -10.69 10.37
CA ASP A 249 -10.21 -10.50 11.76
C ASP A 249 -9.30 -11.65 12.20
N THR A 250 -8.01 -11.37 12.32
CA THR A 250 -6.99 -12.35 12.73
C THR A 250 -6.73 -12.34 14.23
N THR A 251 -7.32 -11.39 14.94
CA THR A 251 -7.11 -11.26 16.38
C THR A 251 -8.32 -10.63 17.04
N GLY A 252 -8.82 -11.25 18.08
CA GLY A 252 -9.59 -10.57 19.11
C GLY A 252 -8.77 -9.47 19.82
N ASN A 253 -7.85 -8.80 19.13
CA ASN A 253 -6.97 -7.78 19.72
C ASN A 253 -6.31 -6.91 18.65
N ARG A 254 -7.10 -6.16 17.86
CA ARG A 254 -6.59 -4.94 17.23
C ARG A 254 -6.64 -3.82 18.27
N THR A 255 -5.67 -3.78 19.15
CA THR A 255 -5.26 -2.51 19.73
C THR A 255 -4.78 -1.63 18.60
N THR A 256 -5.38 -0.46 18.42
CA THR A 256 -4.86 0.64 17.63
C THR A 256 -3.40 0.86 18.04
N GLY A 257 -2.49 0.19 17.32
CA GLY A 257 -1.07 0.24 17.62
C GLY A 257 -0.53 1.59 17.17
N THR A 258 -0.30 2.47 18.12
CA THR A 258 0.72 3.49 17.97
C THR A 258 2.01 2.76 17.62
N ALA A 259 2.54 2.99 16.42
CA ALA A 259 3.79 2.39 15.98
C ALA A 259 4.86 2.71 17.01
N ALA A 260 5.44 1.68 17.63
CA ALA A 260 6.59 1.84 18.49
C ALA A 260 7.74 2.43 17.66
N PRO A 261 8.46 3.43 18.17
CA PRO A 261 9.63 3.96 17.48
C PRO A 261 10.66 2.84 17.29
N PRO A 262 11.46 2.88 16.20
CA PRO A 262 12.41 1.82 15.88
C PRO A 262 13.45 1.70 17.00
N THR A 263 13.48 0.55 17.66
CA THR A 263 14.52 0.21 18.62
C THR A 263 15.84 0.06 17.90
N ASN A 264 16.76 0.96 18.17
CA ASN A 264 18.14 0.90 17.72
C ASN A 264 18.84 -0.30 18.39
N ARG A 265 19.07 -1.38 17.66
CA ARG A 265 19.62 -2.67 18.14
C ARG A 265 21.13 -2.68 18.40
N ASN A 266 21.75 -1.55 18.71
CA ASN A 266 23.19 -1.50 19.02
C ASN A 266 23.50 -0.60 20.24
N ALA A 267 22.86 -0.88 21.38
CA ALA A 267 23.34 -0.37 22.65
C ALA A 267 23.75 -1.57 23.52
N LYS A 268 25.06 -1.70 23.76
CA LYS A 268 25.65 -2.63 24.69
C LYS A 268 25.01 -2.45 26.07
N GLU A 269 24.30 -3.47 26.58
CA GLU A 269 23.66 -3.46 27.89
C GLU A 269 24.70 -3.37 29.01
N THR A 270 25.00 -2.16 29.45
CA THR A 270 25.66 -1.87 30.75
C THR A 270 24.80 -0.87 31.51
N GLY A 271 23.55 -1.24 31.79
CA GLY A 271 22.63 -0.43 32.60
C GLY A 271 22.03 -1.26 33.74
N ALA A 272 21.99 -0.71 34.94
CA ALA A 272 21.36 -1.33 36.11
C ALA A 272 19.97 -1.85 35.75
N LYS A 273 19.68 -3.10 36.07
CA LYS A 273 18.36 -3.75 35.86
C LYS A 273 17.31 -2.98 36.64
N ARG A 274 16.46 -2.25 35.94
CA ARG A 274 15.40 -1.40 36.53
C ARG A 274 14.11 -1.46 35.72
N LEU A 275 12.99 -1.18 36.36
CA LEU A 275 11.72 -0.96 35.71
C LEU A 275 11.84 0.25 34.74
N LYS A 276 11.49 0.05 33.48
CA LYS A 276 11.50 1.10 32.43
C LYS A 276 10.10 1.28 31.88
N PHE A 277 9.73 2.52 31.65
CA PHE A 277 8.48 2.89 31.03
C PHE A 277 8.62 4.16 30.19
N THR A 278 7.68 4.39 29.31
CA THR A 278 7.49 5.63 28.53
C THR A 278 6.09 6.18 28.80
N THR A 279 5.90 7.47 28.57
CA THR A 279 4.59 8.12 28.68
C THR A 279 4.12 8.65 27.34
N ASN A 280 2.82 8.91 27.21
CA ASN A 280 2.23 9.57 26.04
C ASN A 280 2.29 11.10 26.08
N LEU A 281 3.03 11.71 27.01
CA LEU A 281 3.22 13.15 27.06
C LEU A 281 3.96 13.66 25.83
N SER A 282 3.49 14.74 25.26
CA SER A 282 4.14 15.43 24.15
C SER A 282 4.79 16.73 24.67
N ALA A 283 6.13 16.82 24.60
CA ALA A 283 6.89 17.95 25.12
C ALA A 283 6.52 18.33 26.58
N GLY A 284 6.28 17.33 27.44
CA GLY A 284 5.89 17.55 28.83
C GLY A 284 4.43 18.03 29.02
N LYS A 285 3.60 17.97 27.97
CA LYS A 285 2.18 18.35 28.02
C LYS A 285 1.27 17.15 27.87
N GLN A 286 0.22 17.10 28.69
CA GLN A 286 -0.88 16.17 28.61
C GLN A 286 -2.00 16.76 27.76
N ASP A 287 -2.50 15.96 26.82
CA ASP A 287 -3.65 16.30 26.01
C ASP A 287 -4.95 16.26 26.82
N LEU A 288 -5.86 17.23 26.60
CA LEU A 288 -7.11 17.33 27.36
C LEU A 288 -8.10 16.21 27.05
N THR A 289 -8.03 15.66 25.85
CA THR A 289 -8.99 14.65 25.37
C THR A 289 -8.48 13.22 25.57
N ASN A 290 -7.20 13.07 25.81
CA ASN A 290 -6.55 11.78 25.95
C ASN A 290 -6.30 11.39 27.41
N LYS A 291 -6.34 10.11 27.69
CA LYS A 291 -5.91 9.56 28.98
C LYS A 291 -4.39 9.63 29.09
N PHE A 292 -3.86 9.81 30.28
CA PHE A 292 -2.42 9.66 30.52
C PHE A 292 -2.06 8.18 30.55
N ILE A 293 -1.04 7.81 29.80
CA ILE A 293 -0.66 6.42 29.57
C ILE A 293 0.82 6.22 29.94
N MET A 294 1.11 5.16 30.71
CA MET A 294 2.45 4.65 30.95
C MET A 294 2.60 3.29 30.26
N THR A 295 3.57 3.15 29.37
CA THR A 295 3.86 1.88 28.68
C THR A 295 5.16 1.30 29.19
N PHE A 296 5.10 0.09 29.74
CA PHE A 296 6.25 -0.61 30.32
C PHE A 296 6.94 -1.52 29.30
N ASP A 297 8.27 -1.56 29.32
CA ASP A 297 9.07 -2.42 28.44
C ASP A 297 8.80 -3.90 28.72
N THR A 298 8.53 -4.25 29.99
CA THR A 298 8.21 -5.60 30.47
C THR A 298 6.83 -5.65 31.10
N LYS A 299 6.20 -6.83 31.13
CA LYS A 299 4.90 -7.02 31.79
C LYS A 299 5.02 -6.76 33.29
N LEU A 300 4.06 -6.08 33.87
CA LEU A 300 3.95 -5.90 35.31
C LEU A 300 3.46 -7.19 35.98
N ARG A 301 4.14 -7.58 37.07
CA ARG A 301 3.69 -8.61 37.99
C ARG A 301 2.73 -8.02 39.02
N ALA A 302 3.04 -6.81 39.52
CA ALA A 302 2.25 -6.11 40.53
C ALA A 302 2.26 -4.59 40.25
N PHE A 303 1.16 -3.95 40.58
CA PHE A 303 0.96 -2.49 40.63
C PHE A 303 0.22 -2.12 41.92
N ASP A 304 0.76 -1.17 42.65
CA ASP A 304 0.18 -0.65 43.89
C ASP A 304 -0.14 0.84 43.74
N SER A 305 -1.41 1.16 43.55
CA SER A 305 -1.87 2.54 43.34
C SER A 305 -1.71 3.42 44.59
N THR A 306 -1.56 2.85 45.79
CA THR A 306 -1.34 3.60 47.02
C THR A 306 0.05 4.23 47.11
N LYS A 307 0.98 3.72 46.33
CA LYS A 307 2.36 4.21 46.15
C LYS A 307 2.55 5.18 44.99
N VAL A 308 1.43 5.68 44.45
CA VAL A 308 1.40 6.71 43.43
C VAL A 308 0.63 7.91 43.95
N HIS A 309 1.33 9.03 44.13
CA HIS A 309 0.74 10.25 44.61
C HIS A 309 0.49 11.22 43.47
N PHE A 310 -0.77 11.52 43.22
CA PHE A 310 -1.20 12.42 42.14
C PHE A 310 -1.68 13.74 42.74
N SER A 311 -1.09 14.85 42.30
CA SER A 311 -1.33 16.19 42.86
C SER A 311 -1.29 17.25 41.76
N THR A 312 -1.86 18.44 42.09
CA THR A 312 -1.78 19.65 41.25
C THR A 312 -0.86 20.68 41.92
N ASP A 313 -0.40 21.63 41.06
CA ASP A 313 0.38 22.85 41.37
C ASP A 313 1.73 22.60 42.08
N THR A 314 2.39 23.68 42.47
CA THR A 314 3.67 23.67 43.16
C THR A 314 3.60 23.35 44.65
N THR A 315 2.41 23.35 45.23
CA THR A 315 2.16 23.03 46.62
C THR A 315 1.69 21.60 46.85
N PHE A 316 1.64 20.79 45.76
CA PHE A 316 1.28 19.38 45.79
C PHE A 316 -0.11 19.09 46.38
N VAL A 317 -1.11 19.90 46.02
CA VAL A 317 -2.49 19.65 46.45
C VAL A 317 -2.97 18.32 45.88
N PRO A 318 -3.40 17.35 46.71
CA PRO A 318 -3.82 16.03 46.26
C PRO A 318 -5.04 16.08 45.33
N VAL A 319 -4.99 15.32 44.24
CA VAL A 319 -6.13 15.06 43.36
C VAL A 319 -6.83 13.80 43.86
N THR A 320 -8.14 13.84 44.04
CA THR A 320 -8.94 12.69 44.52
C THR A 320 -9.81 12.06 43.42
N ASN A 321 -10.12 12.80 42.36
CA ASN A 321 -10.99 12.33 41.28
C ASN A 321 -10.16 11.72 40.14
N TYR A 322 -9.64 10.51 40.33
CA TYR A 322 -8.95 9.74 39.31
C TYR A 322 -9.06 8.23 39.55
N SER A 323 -8.78 7.46 38.53
CA SER A 323 -8.68 6.00 38.62
C SER A 323 -7.57 5.44 37.75
N TRP A 324 -7.06 4.26 38.12
CA TRP A 324 -6.07 3.52 37.35
C TRP A 324 -6.71 2.32 36.66
N SER A 325 -6.27 2.04 35.45
CA SER A 325 -6.61 0.84 34.69
C SER A 325 -5.37 0.21 34.08
N LEU A 326 -5.17 -1.10 34.32
CA LEU A 326 -4.09 -1.88 33.75
C LEU A 326 -4.67 -2.76 32.63
N ASP A 327 -4.02 -2.78 31.46
CA ASP A 327 -4.46 -3.57 30.32
C ASP A 327 -4.33 -5.10 30.57
N SER A 328 -5.00 -5.91 29.73
CA SER A 328 -4.96 -7.37 29.82
C SER A 328 -3.55 -7.97 29.65
N ASN A 329 -2.69 -7.28 28.89
CA ASN A 329 -1.28 -7.68 28.71
C ASN A 329 -0.36 -7.25 29.84
N LYS A 330 -0.89 -6.49 30.80
CA LYS A 330 -0.16 -5.93 31.95
C LYS A 330 1.07 -5.09 31.55
N ARG A 331 0.98 -4.37 30.44
CA ARG A 331 2.03 -3.49 29.96
C ARG A 331 1.65 -2.02 29.90
N VAL A 332 0.36 -1.73 29.87
CA VAL A 332 -0.16 -0.37 29.71
C VAL A 332 -0.96 0.01 30.94
N LEU A 333 -0.43 0.96 31.70
CA LEU A 333 -1.11 1.54 32.86
C LEU A 333 -1.69 2.89 32.43
N THR A 334 -3.00 3.06 32.63
CA THR A 334 -3.75 4.24 32.24
C THR A 334 -4.29 4.99 33.45
N LEU A 335 -3.99 6.29 33.53
CA LEU A 335 -4.61 7.21 34.49
C LEU A 335 -5.81 7.88 33.83
N ILE A 336 -6.97 7.73 34.42
CA ILE A 336 -8.22 8.32 33.96
C ILE A 336 -8.57 9.48 34.91
N HIS A 337 -8.57 10.70 34.38
CA HIS A 337 -8.84 11.94 35.12
C HIS A 337 -9.49 12.96 34.18
N PRO A 338 -10.47 13.78 34.62
CA PRO A 338 -10.99 14.90 33.83
C PRO A 338 -10.00 16.08 33.88
N TRP A 339 -9.15 16.16 32.85
CA TRP A 339 -8.10 17.15 32.77
C TRP A 339 -8.64 18.59 32.74
N ARG A 340 -8.04 19.49 33.52
CA ARG A 340 -8.28 20.92 33.44
C ARG A 340 -7.21 21.54 32.58
N GLU A 341 -7.55 22.54 31.77
CA GLU A 341 -6.59 23.23 30.90
C GLU A 341 -5.56 24.04 31.72
N ASN A 342 -4.37 24.26 31.18
CA ASN A 342 -3.28 25.05 31.79
C ASN A 342 -2.96 24.68 33.23
N THR A 343 -3.12 23.42 33.60
CA THR A 343 -2.93 22.98 34.96
C THR A 343 -1.66 22.16 35.08
N LEU A 344 -0.82 22.52 36.04
CA LEU A 344 0.35 21.72 36.40
C LEU A 344 -0.07 20.51 37.25
N TYR A 345 0.38 19.34 36.87
CA TYR A 345 0.21 18.09 37.60
C TYR A 345 1.54 17.48 37.95
N ASN A 346 1.57 16.80 39.10
CA ASN A 346 2.72 16.06 39.59
C ASN A 346 2.29 14.63 39.89
N LEU A 347 3.02 13.67 39.37
CA LEU A 347 2.84 12.25 39.61
C LEU A 347 4.10 11.71 40.28
N ILE A 348 4.06 11.49 41.59
CA ILE A 348 5.16 10.94 42.35
C ILE A 348 4.98 9.43 42.42
N LEU A 349 5.99 8.71 41.95
CA LEU A 349 6.06 7.25 41.90
C LEU A 349 7.03 6.78 42.98
N GLU A 350 6.57 6.08 43.98
CA GLU A 350 7.48 5.44 44.95
C GLU A 350 8.30 4.34 44.26
N LYS A 351 9.44 4.01 44.81
CA LYS A 351 10.39 3.05 44.23
C LYS A 351 9.72 1.72 43.83
N ASP A 352 8.80 1.24 44.63
CA ASP A 352 8.15 -0.06 44.56
C ASP A 352 6.66 0.02 44.19
N PHE A 353 6.23 1.16 43.54
CA PHE A 353 4.86 1.34 43.07
C PHE A 353 4.44 0.27 42.07
N ALA A 354 5.41 -0.28 41.33
CA ALA A 354 5.21 -1.37 40.39
C ALA A 354 6.44 -2.30 40.32
N THR A 355 6.17 -3.56 40.08
CA THR A 355 7.21 -4.59 39.91
C THR A 355 6.91 -5.36 38.61
N ASP A 356 7.92 -5.53 37.77
CA ASP A 356 7.77 -6.33 36.54
C ASP A 356 7.90 -7.84 36.80
N THR A 357 7.72 -8.64 35.73
CA THR A 357 7.86 -10.10 35.78
C THR A 357 9.28 -10.59 36.08
N LEU A 358 10.29 -9.71 35.94
CA LEU A 358 11.68 -9.97 36.24
C LEU A 358 12.07 -9.55 37.71
N GLY A 359 11.07 -9.04 38.46
CA GLY A 359 11.30 -8.53 39.82
C GLY A 359 11.92 -7.13 39.86
N GLN A 360 11.95 -6.40 38.74
CA GLN A 360 12.59 -5.08 38.68
C GLN A 360 11.61 -4.00 39.17
N GLN A 361 12.14 -3.03 39.88
CA GLN A 361 11.45 -1.84 40.38
C GLN A 361 12.21 -0.58 39.93
N LEU A 362 11.73 0.62 40.27
CA LEU A 362 12.50 1.84 40.08
C LEU A 362 13.76 1.79 40.96
N LEU A 363 14.82 2.46 40.56
CA LEU A 363 16.05 2.58 41.37
C LEU A 363 15.82 3.47 42.58
N LYS A 364 15.04 4.52 42.43
CA LYS A 364 14.64 5.51 43.43
C LYS A 364 13.22 6.02 43.10
N PRO A 365 12.55 6.68 44.04
CA PRO A 365 11.31 7.38 43.70
C PRO A 365 11.50 8.34 42.52
N ASP A 366 10.51 8.48 41.67
CA ASP A 366 10.53 9.33 40.49
C ASP A 366 9.34 10.30 40.52
N THR A 367 9.51 11.49 39.97
CA THR A 367 8.45 12.49 39.89
C THR A 367 8.28 12.97 38.46
N LEU A 368 7.11 12.75 37.91
CA LEU A 368 6.74 13.23 36.58
C LEU A 368 5.95 14.53 36.76
N ASN A 369 6.55 15.64 36.35
CA ASN A 369 5.90 16.95 36.31
C ASN A 369 5.46 17.24 34.87
N PHE A 370 4.20 17.55 34.69
CA PHE A 370 3.65 17.88 33.38
C PHE A 370 2.51 18.89 33.51
N SER A 371 2.26 19.64 32.45
CA SER A 371 1.12 20.54 32.36
C SER A 371 0.13 20.02 31.31
N THR A 372 -1.11 20.44 31.45
CA THR A 372 -2.11 20.19 30.39
C THR A 372 -2.06 21.29 29.34
N LYS A 373 -2.43 20.93 28.09
CA LYS A 373 -2.61 21.91 27.01
C LYS A 373 -3.69 22.93 27.33
N SER A 374 -3.61 24.13 26.76
CA SER A 374 -4.69 25.10 26.73
C SER A 374 -5.75 24.71 25.70
N LYS A 375 -7.02 25.07 25.91
CA LYS A 375 -8.04 24.94 24.87
C LYS A 375 -7.71 25.69 23.58
N SER A 376 -7.00 26.82 23.68
CA SER A 376 -6.54 27.57 22.53
C SER A 376 -5.49 26.84 21.66
N GLU A 377 -4.89 25.76 22.17
CA GLU A 377 -4.00 24.89 21.40
C GLU A 377 -4.75 23.89 20.51
N TYR A 378 -6.07 23.83 20.61
CA TYR A 378 -6.96 22.98 19.81
C TYR A 378 -7.77 23.84 18.82
N GLY A 379 -8.34 23.20 17.84
CA GLY A 379 -9.30 23.78 16.93
C GLY A 379 -10.65 23.09 17.02
N ASP A 380 -11.71 23.81 16.69
CA ASP A 380 -13.05 23.30 16.59
C ASP A 380 -13.47 23.21 15.13
N ILE A 381 -14.40 22.30 14.81
CA ILE A 381 -14.95 22.20 13.46
C ILE A 381 -16.45 21.96 13.49
N ARG A 382 -17.17 22.66 12.59
CA ARG A 382 -18.57 22.40 12.26
C ARG A 382 -18.66 21.90 10.83
N ILE A 383 -19.25 20.72 10.66
CA ILE A 383 -19.42 20.09 9.36
C ILE A 383 -20.90 19.96 9.07
N ARG A 384 -21.31 20.44 7.89
CA ARG A 384 -22.64 20.22 7.33
C ARG A 384 -22.53 19.30 6.13
N PHE A 385 -23.28 18.20 6.17
CA PHE A 385 -23.37 17.25 5.08
C PHE A 385 -24.61 17.50 4.23
N ARG A 386 -24.48 17.37 2.90
CA ARG A 386 -25.59 17.21 1.97
C ARG A 386 -25.58 15.78 1.43
N ASN A 387 -26.76 15.20 1.30
CA ASN A 387 -26.98 13.84 0.77
C ASN A 387 -26.39 12.73 1.66
N LEU A 388 -26.16 12.98 2.95
CA LEU A 388 -25.76 11.94 3.89
C LEU A 388 -26.95 11.01 4.20
N ASP A 389 -26.76 9.72 3.97
CA ASP A 389 -27.74 8.69 4.28
C ASP A 389 -27.62 8.24 5.74
N LEU A 390 -28.46 8.81 6.60
CA LEU A 390 -28.49 8.49 8.04
C LEU A 390 -28.98 7.06 8.32
N SER A 391 -29.66 6.41 7.39
CA SER A 391 -30.18 5.04 7.60
C SER A 391 -29.04 4.00 7.67
N LYS A 392 -27.84 4.34 7.18
CA LYS A 392 -26.64 3.50 7.20
C LYS A 392 -25.79 3.69 8.45
N ASN A 393 -26.33 4.36 9.49
CA ASN A 393 -25.61 4.69 10.73
C ASN A 393 -24.20 5.25 10.45
N PRO A 394 -24.10 6.37 9.73
CA PRO A 394 -22.78 6.87 9.29
C PRO A 394 -21.93 7.31 10.46
N VAL A 395 -20.65 6.99 10.39
CA VAL A 395 -19.63 7.42 11.34
C VAL A 395 -18.59 8.25 10.61
N LEU A 396 -18.40 9.50 11.04
CA LEU A 396 -17.36 10.37 10.51
C LEU A 396 -16.01 9.98 11.10
N GLN A 397 -15.05 9.73 10.23
CA GLN A 397 -13.68 9.39 10.58
C GLN A 397 -12.72 10.48 10.12
N PHE A 398 -11.84 10.92 11.02
CA PHE A 398 -10.70 11.79 10.72
C PHE A 398 -9.44 10.94 10.65
N VAL A 399 -8.71 11.00 9.55
CA VAL A 399 -7.49 10.22 9.32
C VAL A 399 -6.30 11.12 9.00
N GLN A 400 -5.12 10.72 9.44
CA GLN A 400 -3.84 11.31 9.02
C GLN A 400 -3.04 10.21 8.31
N GLY A 401 -2.84 10.37 7.00
CA GLY A 401 -2.44 9.26 6.16
C GLY A 401 -3.48 8.13 6.25
N ASP A 402 -3.06 6.92 6.61
CA ASP A 402 -3.97 5.78 6.79
C ASP A 402 -4.39 5.55 8.26
N GLN A 403 -3.90 6.38 9.20
CA GLN A 403 -4.21 6.22 10.61
C GLN A 403 -5.50 6.94 10.99
N LEU A 404 -6.46 6.19 11.55
CA LEU A 404 -7.66 6.74 12.17
C LEU A 404 -7.27 7.50 13.45
N LYS A 405 -7.60 8.80 13.51
CA LYS A 405 -7.37 9.67 14.67
C LYS A 405 -8.63 9.86 15.52
N TYR A 406 -9.73 10.18 14.86
CA TYR A 406 -11.00 10.41 15.55
C TYR A 406 -12.14 9.75 14.79
N SER A 407 -13.18 9.34 15.54
CA SER A 407 -14.36 8.67 15.03
C SER A 407 -15.60 9.18 15.76
N PHE A 408 -16.59 9.69 15.01
CA PHE A 408 -17.79 10.31 15.56
C PHE A 408 -19.04 9.79 14.86
N PRO A 409 -19.95 9.09 15.56
CA PRO A 409 -21.25 8.71 15.01
C PRO A 409 -22.07 9.94 14.60
N LEU A 410 -22.67 9.91 13.41
CA LEU A 410 -23.49 10.99 12.89
C LEU A 410 -24.98 10.67 13.06
N THR A 411 -25.66 11.47 13.87
CA THR A 411 -27.11 11.36 14.11
C THR A 411 -27.91 12.39 13.34
N SER A 412 -27.22 13.34 12.70
CA SER A 412 -27.84 14.40 11.91
C SER A 412 -26.96 14.81 10.74
N GLN A 413 -27.49 15.67 9.85
CA GLN A 413 -26.73 16.25 8.74
C GLN A 413 -25.65 17.26 9.18
N GLN A 414 -25.51 17.51 10.47
CA GLN A 414 -24.53 18.44 11.04
C GLN A 414 -23.85 17.83 12.24
N ILE A 415 -22.55 18.14 12.40
CA ILE A 415 -21.79 17.81 13.59
C ILE A 415 -20.90 18.98 13.97
N SER A 416 -20.77 19.23 15.28
CA SER A 416 -19.76 20.12 15.87
C SER A 416 -18.82 19.29 16.71
N VAL A 417 -17.54 19.36 16.41
CA VAL A 417 -16.48 18.67 17.14
C VAL A 417 -15.53 19.70 17.69
N THR A 418 -15.25 19.62 18.99
CA THR A 418 -14.34 20.53 19.69
C THR A 418 -13.09 19.83 20.14
N LEU A 419 -12.06 20.61 20.45
CA LEU A 419 -10.78 20.12 20.97
C LEU A 419 -10.08 19.10 20.06
N LEU A 420 -10.13 19.35 18.76
CA LEU A 420 -9.32 18.59 17.80
C LEU A 420 -7.88 19.11 17.79
N GLU A 421 -6.92 18.21 17.74
CA GLU A 421 -5.52 18.61 17.53
C GLU A 421 -5.37 19.31 16.18
N PRO A 422 -4.62 20.42 16.10
CA PRO A 422 -4.34 21.09 14.82
C PRO A 422 -3.60 20.17 13.86
N GLY A 423 -3.95 20.27 12.60
CA GLY A 423 -3.33 19.43 11.57
C GLY A 423 -4.20 19.23 10.35
N ASP A 424 -3.67 18.49 9.40
CA ASP A 424 -4.35 18.13 8.16
C ASP A 424 -4.96 16.73 8.28
N TYR A 425 -6.25 16.64 8.00
CA TYR A 425 -7.02 15.41 8.10
C TYR A 425 -7.72 15.07 6.79
N GLY A 426 -7.63 13.80 6.40
CA GLY A 426 -8.58 13.21 5.47
C GLY A 426 -9.88 12.87 6.19
N LEU A 427 -11.02 13.04 5.51
CA LEU A 427 -12.33 12.67 6.05
C LEU A 427 -12.87 11.43 5.34
N ARG A 428 -13.47 10.53 6.09
CA ARG A 428 -14.12 9.30 5.60
C ARG A 428 -15.44 9.10 6.31
N ILE A 429 -16.40 8.45 5.64
CA ILE A 429 -17.68 8.03 6.23
C ILE A 429 -17.72 6.51 6.24
N LEU A 430 -17.78 5.94 7.43
CA LEU A 430 -18.04 4.52 7.65
C LEU A 430 -19.57 4.29 7.68
N ASN A 431 -20.06 3.32 6.93
CA ASN A 431 -21.40 2.78 7.10
C ASN A 431 -21.35 1.69 8.17
N ASP A 432 -21.76 2.02 9.38
CA ASP A 432 -21.66 1.15 10.56
C ASP A 432 -22.98 0.35 10.73
N ASN A 433 -22.97 -0.88 10.25
CA ASN A 433 -24.17 -1.71 10.18
C ASN A 433 -24.64 -2.19 11.57
N ASN A 434 -23.72 -2.41 12.50
CA ASN A 434 -24.01 -2.93 13.84
C ASN A 434 -24.00 -1.87 14.95
N LYS A 435 -23.71 -0.60 14.60
CA LYS A 435 -23.71 0.58 15.50
C LYS A 435 -22.66 0.49 16.61
N ASN A 436 -21.53 -0.15 16.37
CA ASN A 436 -20.45 -0.27 17.35
C ASN A 436 -19.42 0.87 17.27
N GLY A 437 -19.54 1.76 16.27
CA GLY A 437 -18.64 2.90 16.04
C GLY A 437 -17.28 2.53 15.44
N LYS A 438 -17.09 1.28 15.03
CA LYS A 438 -15.86 0.72 14.48
C LYS A 438 -16.14 0.04 13.15
N TRP A 439 -15.12 -0.04 12.33
CA TRP A 439 -15.21 -0.82 11.09
C TRP A 439 -15.09 -2.32 11.37
N ASP A 440 -15.97 -3.12 10.78
CA ASP A 440 -15.97 -4.57 10.88
C ASP A 440 -15.65 -5.24 9.53
N PRO A 441 -14.75 -6.25 9.52
CA PRO A 441 -14.43 -7.00 8.32
C PRO A 441 -15.56 -7.92 7.90
N GLY A 442 -15.54 -8.34 6.63
CA GLY A 442 -16.45 -9.36 6.12
C GLY A 442 -16.15 -10.76 6.66
N ILE A 443 -17.12 -11.63 6.54
CA ILE A 443 -17.00 -13.07 6.86
C ILE A 443 -17.54 -13.87 5.67
N PHE A 444 -16.66 -14.40 4.83
CA PHE A 444 -17.07 -15.17 3.66
C PHE A 444 -17.56 -16.57 4.03
N PHE A 445 -16.69 -17.37 4.68
CA PHE A 445 -17.03 -18.77 4.95
C PHE A 445 -18.17 -18.91 5.98
N GLY A 446 -19.23 -19.59 5.58
CA GLY A 446 -20.39 -19.92 6.40
C GLY A 446 -21.39 -18.80 6.62
N LYS A 447 -21.02 -17.50 6.39
CA LYS A 447 -21.94 -16.37 6.59
C LYS A 447 -22.23 -15.55 5.35
N HIS A 448 -21.30 -15.50 4.39
CA HIS A 448 -21.35 -14.61 3.21
C HIS A 448 -21.64 -13.16 3.56
N GLN A 449 -21.11 -12.71 4.70
CA GLN A 449 -21.29 -11.35 5.18
C GLN A 449 -20.24 -10.43 4.56
N GLN A 450 -20.69 -9.40 3.85
CA GLN A 450 -19.83 -8.35 3.32
C GLN A 450 -19.20 -7.51 4.45
N PRO A 451 -18.00 -6.95 4.23
CA PRO A 451 -17.42 -6.00 5.17
C PRO A 451 -18.24 -4.72 5.23
N GLU A 452 -18.11 -3.99 6.31
CA GLU A 452 -18.57 -2.61 6.36
C GLU A 452 -17.77 -1.74 5.40
N ILE A 453 -18.42 -0.70 4.87
CA ILE A 453 -17.85 0.10 3.78
C ILE A 453 -17.49 1.48 4.29
N VAL A 454 -16.23 1.84 4.11
CA VAL A 454 -15.76 3.21 4.30
C VAL A 454 -15.66 3.92 2.97
N LYS A 455 -16.26 5.11 2.88
CA LYS A 455 -16.20 5.97 1.69
C LYS A 455 -15.38 7.21 2.00
N PRO A 456 -14.33 7.51 1.21
CA PRO A 456 -13.63 8.77 1.34
C PRO A 456 -14.57 9.92 0.96
N VAL A 457 -14.48 11.01 1.70
CA VAL A 457 -15.19 12.25 1.36
C VAL A 457 -14.52 12.88 0.14
N PRO A 458 -15.25 13.48 -0.83
CA PRO A 458 -14.68 14.05 -2.05
C PRO A 458 -13.65 15.20 -1.83
N ARG A 459 -13.44 15.63 -0.60
CA ARG A 459 -12.47 16.65 -0.20
C ARG A 459 -11.14 16.01 0.17
N LYS A 460 -10.05 16.42 -0.50
CA LYS A 460 -8.71 15.83 -0.28
C LYS A 460 -8.21 16.00 1.15
N THR A 461 -8.35 17.20 1.73
CA THR A 461 -7.79 17.50 3.05
C THR A 461 -8.63 18.55 3.76
N THR A 462 -8.80 18.39 5.06
CA THR A 462 -9.40 19.39 5.96
C THR A 462 -8.36 19.80 6.99
N THR A 463 -7.96 21.08 6.97
CA THR A 463 -7.00 21.63 7.91
C THR A 463 -7.72 22.16 9.14
N ILE A 464 -7.36 21.68 10.32
CA ILE A 464 -7.80 22.18 11.61
C ILE A 464 -6.74 23.14 12.14
N LYS A 465 -7.12 24.38 12.41
CA LYS A 465 -6.21 25.43 12.95
C LYS A 465 -6.53 25.66 14.42
N ALA A 466 -5.49 25.83 15.24
CA ALA A 466 -5.61 26.13 16.65
C ALA A 466 -6.36 27.45 16.89
N GLY A 467 -7.20 27.50 17.90
CA GLY A 467 -7.95 28.68 18.31
C GLY A 467 -9.02 29.15 17.33
N LEU A 468 -9.35 28.34 16.29
CA LEU A 468 -10.34 28.70 15.27
C LEU A 468 -11.51 27.70 15.26
N ASP A 469 -12.71 28.25 15.00
CA ASP A 469 -13.91 27.48 14.66
C ASP A 469 -13.97 27.30 13.13
N ASN A 470 -13.56 26.13 12.66
CA ASN A 470 -13.54 25.80 11.24
C ASN A 470 -14.94 25.39 10.78
N GLN A 471 -15.42 25.91 9.66
CA GLN A 471 -16.74 25.56 9.11
C GLN A 471 -16.58 25.03 7.69
N ILE A 472 -17.15 23.87 7.42
CA ILE A 472 -17.13 23.27 6.09
C ILE A 472 -18.47 22.65 5.73
N GLU A 473 -18.77 22.67 4.43
CA GLU A 473 -19.89 21.92 3.84
C GLU A 473 -19.35 20.82 2.94
N ILE A 474 -19.95 19.64 3.02
CA ILE A 474 -19.55 18.45 2.30
C ILE A 474 -20.76 17.90 1.54
N VAL A 475 -20.63 17.69 0.25
CA VAL A 475 -21.61 17.01 -0.59
C VAL A 475 -21.11 15.59 -0.85
N LEU A 476 -21.92 14.59 -0.48
CA LEU A 476 -21.61 13.17 -0.64
C LEU A 476 -22.26 12.58 -1.89
#